data_230728336fed11b48d287d61f1ad753d
#
_entry.id   230728336fed11b48d287d61f1ad753d
#
_cell.length_a   1.000
_cell.length_b   1.000
_cell.length_c   1.000
_cell.angle_alpha   90.00
_cell.angle_beta   90.00
_cell.angle_gamma   90.00
#
_symmetry.space_group_name_H-M   'P 1'
#
loop_
_entity.id
_entity.type
_entity.pdbx_description
1 polymer ?
#
loop_
_entity_poly.entity_id
_entity_poly.type
_entity_poly.pdbx_seq_one_letter_code
_entity_poly.pdbx_strand_id
1 'polypeptide(L)'
;MIVYYKLDSLLKNRGIKKIDLQRKIGISPSTMANFSKNKFVAMSIIDKICHELECQPGDIMTYVDESQAEKAKLEAQIAELQAKLKTM
;
A
#
# COMPACT_ATOMS: atom_id res chain seq x y z
N MET A 1 2.94 12.16 8.80
CA MET A 1 2.33 10.83 9.06
C MET A 1 2.80 9.80 8.04
N ILE A 2 2.87 8.56 8.43
CA ILE A 2 3.20 7.46 7.50
C ILE A 2 1.92 7.00 6.81
N VAL A 3 1.96 6.85 5.49
CA VAL A 3 0.84 6.35 4.70
C VAL A 3 1.31 5.17 3.83
N TYR A 4 0.37 4.31 3.44
CA TYR A 4 0.68 3.03 2.78
C TYR A 4 0.01 2.90 1.40
N TYR A 5 -0.41 3.98 0.78
CA TYR A 5 -1.09 3.92 -0.52
C TYR A 5 -0.22 3.25 -1.61
N LYS A 6 1.09 3.33 -1.47
CA LYS A 6 2.02 2.69 -2.42
C LYS A 6 1.88 1.18 -2.43
N LEU A 7 1.54 0.57 -1.28
CA LEU A 7 1.30 -0.87 -1.21
C LEU A 7 0.09 -1.26 -2.06
N ASP A 8 -1.00 -0.51 -1.97
CA ASP A 8 -2.19 -0.78 -2.79
C ASP A 8 -1.85 -0.70 -4.29
N SER A 9 -1.11 0.32 -4.70
CA SER A 9 -0.68 0.48 -6.09
C SER A 9 0.21 -0.67 -6.55
N LEU A 10 1.15 -1.09 -5.71
CA LEU A 10 2.05 -2.19 -6.01
C LEU A 10 1.30 -3.51 -6.19
N LEU A 11 0.35 -3.80 -5.30
CA LEU A 11 -0.47 -5.00 -5.38
C LEU A 11 -1.34 -5.02 -6.64
N LYS A 12 -1.95 -3.89 -6.98
CA LYS A 12 -2.74 -3.74 -8.20
C LYS A 12 -1.89 -3.97 -9.45
N ASN A 13 -0.71 -3.36 -9.49
CA ASN A 13 0.20 -3.51 -10.61
C ASN A 13 0.66 -4.94 -10.83
N ARG A 14 0.77 -5.73 -9.76
CA ARG A 14 1.19 -7.13 -9.81
C ARG A 14 0.03 -8.11 -9.89
N GLY A 15 -1.21 -7.63 -9.85
CA GLY A 15 -2.40 -8.48 -9.87
C GLY A 15 -2.56 -9.33 -8.62
N ILE A 16 -2.07 -8.86 -7.47
CA ILE A 16 -2.13 -9.58 -6.20
C ILE A 16 -3.25 -9.00 -5.34
N LYS A 17 -4.10 -9.86 -4.79
CA LYS A 17 -5.15 -9.44 -3.86
C LYS A 17 -4.58 -9.31 -2.45
N LYS A 18 -5.11 -8.35 -1.68
CA LYS A 18 -4.71 -8.14 -0.29
C LYS A 18 -4.88 -9.39 0.56
N ILE A 19 -5.97 -10.12 0.36
CA ILE A 19 -6.25 -11.34 1.12
C ILE A 19 -5.20 -12.43 0.85
N ASP A 20 -4.73 -12.54 -0.37
CA ASP A 20 -3.70 -13.50 -0.73
C ASP A 20 -2.36 -13.15 -0.09
N LEU A 21 -1.99 -11.87 -0.09
CA LEU A 21 -0.79 -11.41 0.58
C LEU A 21 -0.88 -11.65 2.09
N GLN A 22 -2.03 -11.32 2.70
CA GLN A 22 -2.29 -11.53 4.12
C GLN A 22 -2.05 -12.99 4.53
N ARG A 23 -2.60 -13.92 3.76
CA ARG A 23 -2.43 -15.36 4.02
C ARG A 23 -1.00 -15.82 3.85
N LYS A 24 -0.33 -15.33 2.82
CA LYS A 24 1.04 -15.73 2.50
C LYS A 24 2.03 -15.33 3.57
N ILE A 25 1.90 -14.13 4.11
CA ILE A 25 2.79 -13.62 5.16
C ILE A 25 2.31 -13.94 6.57
N GLY A 26 1.11 -14.51 6.70
CA GLY A 26 0.60 -15.00 7.99
C GLY A 26 0.21 -13.93 8.98
N ILE A 27 -0.38 -12.81 8.52
CA ILE A 27 -0.87 -11.74 9.39
C ILE A 27 -2.39 -11.81 9.52
N SER A 28 -2.93 -11.20 10.60
CA SER A 28 -4.37 -11.17 10.84
C SER A 28 -5.08 -10.17 9.91
N PRO A 29 -6.40 -10.35 9.67
CA PRO A 29 -7.18 -9.37 8.92
C PRO A 29 -7.15 -7.97 9.53
N SER A 30 -7.15 -7.87 10.87
CA SER A 30 -7.07 -6.57 11.55
C SER A 30 -5.73 -5.87 11.31
N THR A 31 -4.65 -6.62 11.26
CA THR A 31 -3.32 -6.07 10.93
C THR A 31 -3.29 -5.58 9.48
N MET A 32 -3.84 -6.34 8.56
CA MET A 32 -3.93 -5.92 7.16
C MET A 32 -4.79 -4.65 7.02
N ALA A 33 -5.88 -4.53 7.78
CA ALA A 33 -6.75 -3.35 7.77
C ALA A 33 -6.01 -2.09 8.25
N ASN A 34 -4.99 -2.22 9.09
CA ASN A 34 -4.20 -1.08 9.56
C ASN A 34 -3.51 -0.33 8.41
N PHE A 35 -3.15 -1.01 7.35
CA PHE A 35 -2.57 -0.37 6.16
C PHE A 35 -3.58 0.59 5.51
N SER A 36 -4.83 0.19 5.41
CA SER A 36 -5.90 1.04 4.83
C SER A 36 -6.25 2.23 5.73
N LYS A 37 -6.02 2.10 7.04
CA LYS A 37 -6.30 3.14 8.02
C LYS A 37 -5.08 4.02 8.33
N ASN A 38 -3.95 3.77 7.69
CA ASN A 38 -2.67 4.45 7.93
C ASN A 38 -2.23 4.38 9.39
N LYS A 39 -2.52 3.26 10.06
CA LYS A 39 -2.05 3.00 11.42
C LYS A 39 -0.66 2.38 11.37
N PHE A 40 0.09 2.54 12.47
CA PHE A 40 1.42 1.96 12.56
C PHE A 40 1.34 0.44 12.59
N VAL A 41 2.23 -0.19 11.83
CA VAL A 41 2.41 -1.64 11.83
C VAL A 41 3.86 -1.94 12.21
N ALA A 42 4.07 -3.13 12.78
CA ALA A 42 5.42 -3.55 13.17
C ALA A 42 6.34 -3.63 11.93
N MET A 43 7.57 -3.19 12.09
CA MET A 43 8.56 -3.28 11.01
C MET A 43 8.83 -4.72 10.57
N SER A 44 8.61 -5.69 11.47
CA SER A 44 8.70 -7.11 11.12
C SER A 44 7.70 -7.51 10.04
N ILE A 45 6.52 -6.87 10.02
CA ILE A 45 5.50 -7.08 8.98
C ILE A 45 5.95 -6.46 7.67
N ILE A 46 6.50 -5.25 7.73
CA ILE A 46 7.08 -4.58 6.56
C ILE A 46 8.18 -5.45 5.94
N ASP A 47 9.03 -6.02 6.79
CA ASP A 47 10.09 -6.94 6.35
C ASP A 47 9.52 -8.14 5.58
N LYS A 48 8.49 -8.76 6.12
CA LYS A 48 7.81 -9.90 5.46
C LYS A 48 7.24 -9.53 4.10
N ILE A 49 6.60 -8.36 4.01
CA ILE A 49 6.04 -7.88 2.75
C ILE A 49 7.14 -7.61 1.72
N CYS A 50 8.23 -6.98 2.14
CA CYS A 50 9.37 -6.72 1.27
C CYS A 50 9.98 -8.01 0.74
N HIS A 51 10.11 -9.02 1.60
CA HIS A 51 10.61 -10.33 1.19
C HIS A 51 9.68 -11.00 0.18
N GLU A 52 8.38 -11.01 0.47
CA GLU A 52 7.39 -11.68 -0.38
C GLU A 52 7.25 -11.00 -1.74
N LEU A 53 7.24 -9.68 -1.78
CA LEU A 53 7.05 -8.91 -3.01
C LEU A 53 8.37 -8.52 -3.68
N GLU A 54 9.50 -8.85 -3.08
CA GLU A 54 10.84 -8.47 -3.56
C GLU A 54 10.91 -6.96 -3.84
N CYS A 55 10.54 -6.17 -2.82
CA CYS A 55 10.50 -4.72 -2.91
C CYS A 55 11.18 -4.08 -1.70
N GLN A 56 11.30 -2.76 -1.73
CA GLN A 56 11.89 -1.97 -0.65
C GLN A 56 10.80 -1.37 0.23
N PRO A 57 11.10 -1.02 1.50
CA PRO A 57 10.10 -0.35 2.37
C PRO A 57 9.53 0.93 1.75
N GLY A 58 10.33 1.68 1.00
CA GLY A 58 9.87 2.88 0.31
C GLY A 58 8.87 2.62 -0.82
N ASP A 59 8.74 1.37 -1.27
CA ASP A 59 7.74 0.97 -2.25
C ASP A 59 6.38 0.66 -1.60
N ILE A 60 6.35 0.54 -0.27
CA ILE A 60 5.16 0.19 0.49
C ILE A 60 4.61 1.41 1.23
N MET A 61 5.49 2.19 1.86
CA MET A 61 5.11 3.30 2.73
C MET A 61 5.90 4.56 2.40
N THR A 62 5.32 5.70 2.76
CA THR A 62 5.99 7.00 2.61
C THR A 62 5.54 7.93 3.73
N TYR A 63 6.36 8.94 4.01
CA TYR A 63 6.00 9.98 4.95
C TYR A 63 5.38 11.15 4.20
N VAL A 64 4.27 11.67 4.70
CA VAL A 64 3.65 12.90 4.21
C VAL A 64 3.28 13.78 5.40
N ASP A 65 3.33 15.09 5.22
CA ASP A 65 2.78 16.03 6.20
C ASP A 65 1.26 15.93 6.21
N GLU A 66 0.62 16.25 7.33
CA GLU A 66 -0.84 16.23 7.41
C GLU A 66 -1.51 17.10 6.34
N SER A 67 -0.89 18.24 6.00
CA SER A 67 -1.38 19.11 4.93
C SER A 67 -1.24 18.49 3.54
N GLN A 68 -0.35 17.52 3.36
CA GLN A 68 -0.08 16.87 2.08
C GLN A 68 -0.77 15.51 1.94
N ALA A 69 -1.28 14.95 3.04
CA ALA A 69 -1.88 13.60 3.03
C ALA A 69 -3.08 13.52 2.07
N GLU A 70 -3.97 14.51 2.09
CA GLU A 70 -5.10 14.57 1.18
C GLU A 70 -4.65 14.73 -0.27
N LYS A 71 -3.66 15.59 -0.51
CA LYS A 71 -3.13 15.85 -1.84
C LYS A 71 -2.50 14.58 -2.45
N ALA A 72 -1.70 13.85 -1.67
CA ALA A 72 -1.10 12.59 -2.11
C ALA A 72 -2.17 11.55 -2.45
N LYS A 73 -3.24 11.49 -1.66
CA LYS A 73 -4.36 10.58 -1.90
C LYS A 73 -5.11 10.93 -3.17
N LEU A 74 -5.33 12.23 -3.41
CA LEU A 74 -5.98 12.71 -4.63
C LEU A 74 -5.12 12.44 -5.87
N GLU A 75 -3.82 12.66 -5.78
CA GLU A 75 -2.89 12.38 -6.88
C GLU A 75 -2.87 10.89 -7.25
N ALA A 76 -2.91 10.01 -6.25
CA ALA A 76 -3.00 8.57 -6.48
C ALA A 76 -4.31 8.19 -7.19
N GLN A 77 -5.43 8.81 -6.80
CA GLN A 77 -6.72 8.59 -7.45
C GLN A 77 -6.74 9.10 -8.88
N ILE A 78 -6.17 10.27 -9.12
CA ILE A 78 -6.07 10.86 -10.46
C ILE A 78 -5.23 9.96 -11.38
N ALA A 79 -4.10 9.48 -10.91
CA ALA A 79 -3.25 8.58 -11.66
C ALA A 79 -3.99 7.27 -12.02
N GLU A 80 -4.77 6.74 -11.09
CA GLU A 80 -5.57 5.53 -11.30
C GLU A 80 -6.66 5.76 -12.35
N LEU A 81 -7.35 6.90 -12.28
CA LEU A 81 -8.37 7.28 -13.26
C LEU A 81 -7.78 7.49 -14.65
N GLN A 82 -6.62 8.14 -14.73
CA GLN A 82 -5.93 8.34 -16.01
C GLN A 82 -5.49 7.01 -16.63
N ALA A 83 -5.03 6.08 -15.82
CA ALA A 83 -4.68 4.74 -16.30
C ALA A 83 -5.89 3.99 -16.86
N LYS A 84 -7.04 4.13 -16.21
CA LYS A 84 -8.30 3.54 -16.70
C LYS A 84 -8.75 4.17 -18.00
N LEU A 85 -8.60 5.47 -18.16
CA LEU A 85 -8.95 6.18 -19.39
C LEU A 85 -8.06 5.77 -20.56
N LYS A 86 -6.80 5.47 -20.31
CA LYS A 86 -5.88 5.02 -21.35
C LYS A 86 -6.15 3.60 -21.84
N THR A 87 -6.82 2.78 -21.05
CA THR A 87 -7.15 1.39 -21.42
C THR A 87 -8.51 1.27 -22.09
N MET A 88 -9.25 2.36 -22.15
CA MET A 88 -10.49 2.44 -22.89
C MET A 88 -10.24 3.00 -24.28
#